data_b334c564839210f42542797d61a30f80
#
_entry.id   b334c564839210f42542797d61a30f80
#
_cell.length_a   1.000
_cell.length_b   1.000
_cell.length_c   1.000
_cell.angle_alpha   90.00
_cell.angle_beta   90.00
_cell.angle_gamma   90.00
#
_symmetry.space_group_name_H-M   'P 1'
#
loop_
_entity.id
_entity.type
_entity.pdbx_description
1 polymer ?
#
loop_
_entity_poly.entity_id
_entity_poly.type
_entity_poly.pdbx_seq_one_letter_code
_entity_poly.pdbx_strand_id
1 'polypeptide(L)'
;MSARPVERTNGGRSKVTIAELARMKTAGQPITTLTAYDFPTALLSESTGVDITLVGDSLSQVALGHENTTQITLDEMIHHSKAVTRGAKTPFVIADLPFGSFEASVEKGVESAIRLIKEGGVDGLKIEGGREIIPLVKRLSDVGIVVMPHVGLQPQRATSMSGYLVQGRSASSARYLMDTVLELQEAGAAMFLLEAIPQMLGTHITEKVRVPTIGIGAGPGTSGQVLVITDVMGTYAPEPPEDADPDAIVRNPSQPRFVRQFGNAGRESRRAVTEYLRSVRDGTFPQIGKETYGMKKDEWEGFIGAKADVEGSAVKGEETVAGA
;
A
#
# COMPACT_ATOMS: atom_id res chain seq x y z
N MET A 1 -29.42 18.01 -5.43
CA MET A 1 -28.29 17.07 -5.16
C MET A 1 -28.72 15.72 -5.66
N SER A 2 -28.06 15.17 -6.67
CA SER A 2 -28.30 13.76 -7.05
C SER A 2 -27.84 12.86 -5.91
N ALA A 3 -28.69 11.94 -5.49
CA ALA A 3 -28.35 10.96 -4.47
C ALA A 3 -27.13 10.15 -4.92
N ARG A 4 -26.12 10.07 -4.08
CA ARG A 4 -25.00 9.17 -4.27
C ARG A 4 -25.56 7.73 -4.35
N PRO A 5 -25.15 6.90 -5.33
CA PRO A 5 -25.60 5.52 -5.33
C PRO A 5 -25.18 4.83 -4.04
N VAL A 6 -26.07 3.98 -3.56
CA VAL A 6 -26.04 3.24 -2.30
C VAL A 6 -24.64 2.91 -1.80
N GLU A 7 -24.36 3.24 -0.54
CA GLU A 7 -23.19 2.80 0.20
C GLU A 7 -23.01 1.29 0.03
N ARG A 8 -21.92 0.89 -0.57
CA ARG A 8 -21.56 -0.52 -0.69
C ARG A 8 -21.08 -0.98 0.67
N THR A 9 -21.93 -1.63 1.43
CA THR A 9 -21.54 -2.32 2.65
C THR A 9 -20.93 -3.67 2.27
N ASN A 10 -19.68 -3.89 2.62
CA ASN A 10 -19.07 -5.20 2.53
C ASN A 10 -19.31 -5.90 3.88
N GLY A 11 -20.08 -6.97 3.91
CA GLY A 11 -20.42 -7.69 5.15
C GLY A 11 -21.15 -6.86 6.23
N GLY A 12 -21.82 -5.74 5.86
CA GLY A 12 -22.54 -4.87 6.80
C GLY A 12 -21.71 -3.73 7.40
N ARG A 13 -20.40 -3.61 7.09
CA ARG A 13 -19.57 -2.49 7.56
C ARG A 13 -19.81 -1.25 6.71
N SER A 14 -20.07 -0.12 7.36
CA SER A 14 -20.20 1.18 6.70
C SER A 14 -18.82 1.76 6.31
N LYS A 15 -18.82 2.65 5.32
CA LYS A 15 -17.63 3.42 4.95
C LYS A 15 -17.14 4.23 6.15
N VAL A 16 -15.86 4.08 6.50
CA VAL A 16 -15.22 4.90 7.53
C VAL A 16 -15.12 6.33 7.03
N THR A 17 -15.53 7.27 7.87
CA THR A 17 -15.54 8.71 7.58
C THR A 17 -14.62 9.47 8.53
N ILE A 18 -14.29 10.72 8.19
CA ILE A 18 -13.51 11.57 9.09
C ILE A 18 -14.22 11.80 10.44
N ALA A 19 -15.55 11.86 10.45
CA ALA A 19 -16.34 11.96 11.67
C ALA A 19 -16.21 10.71 12.55
N GLU A 20 -16.18 9.53 11.93
CA GLU A 20 -15.97 8.27 12.65
C GLU A 20 -14.56 8.20 13.26
N LEU A 21 -13.51 8.60 12.52
CA LEU A 21 -12.15 8.66 13.04
C LEU A 21 -12.03 9.63 14.23
N ALA A 22 -12.70 10.78 14.16
CA ALA A 22 -12.74 11.73 15.27
C ALA A 22 -13.49 11.16 16.49
N ARG A 23 -14.59 10.42 16.26
CA ARG A 23 -15.34 9.70 17.32
C ARG A 23 -14.45 8.64 18.00
N MET A 24 -13.70 7.85 17.20
CA MET A 24 -12.79 6.83 17.72
C MET A 24 -11.73 7.45 18.64
N LYS A 25 -11.12 8.58 18.22
CA LYS A 25 -10.18 9.32 19.08
C LYS A 25 -10.83 9.71 20.39
N THR A 26 -12.01 10.33 20.34
CA THR A 26 -12.71 10.81 21.54
C THR A 26 -13.09 9.66 22.48
N ALA A 27 -13.45 8.50 21.92
CA ALA A 27 -13.79 7.29 22.67
C ALA A 27 -12.55 6.51 23.18
N GLY A 28 -11.32 6.92 22.83
CA GLY A 28 -10.11 6.17 23.14
C GLY A 28 -10.04 4.83 22.40
N GLN A 29 -10.78 4.68 21.31
CA GLN A 29 -10.76 3.47 20.46
C GLN A 29 -9.59 3.55 19.49
N PRO A 30 -8.64 2.59 19.53
CA PRO A 30 -7.47 2.61 18.63
C PRO A 30 -7.88 2.56 17.16
N ILE A 31 -7.27 3.44 16.35
CA ILE A 31 -7.45 3.49 14.90
C ILE A 31 -6.41 2.61 14.24
N THR A 32 -6.85 1.65 13.43
CA THR A 32 -5.95 0.76 12.68
C THR A 32 -5.67 1.34 11.30
N THR A 33 -4.39 1.45 10.95
CA THR A 33 -3.98 1.91 9.62
C THR A 33 -3.00 0.91 9.01
N LEU A 34 -3.18 0.60 7.73
CA LEU A 34 -2.30 -0.30 6.98
C LEU A 34 -2.03 0.28 5.60
N THR A 35 -0.78 0.16 5.12
CA THR A 35 -0.52 0.53 3.72
C THR A 35 -1.10 -0.50 2.75
N ALA A 36 -1.43 -0.06 1.54
CA ALA A 36 -1.76 -0.94 0.42
C ALA A 36 -1.29 -0.30 -0.88
N TYR A 37 -0.89 -1.12 -1.85
CA TYR A 37 -0.26 -0.65 -3.08
C TYR A 37 -0.95 -1.14 -4.35
N ASP A 38 -1.79 -2.15 -4.24
CA ASP A 38 -2.49 -2.80 -5.34
C ASP A 38 -3.86 -3.33 -4.91
N PHE A 39 -4.57 -3.93 -5.84
CA PHE A 39 -5.89 -4.50 -5.58
C PHE A 39 -5.85 -5.67 -4.55
N PRO A 40 -4.93 -6.66 -4.62
CA PRO A 40 -4.85 -7.72 -3.63
C PRO A 40 -4.58 -7.21 -2.20
N THR A 41 -3.64 -6.28 -2.02
CA THR A 41 -3.34 -5.72 -0.69
C THR A 41 -4.49 -4.86 -0.16
N ALA A 42 -5.22 -4.17 -1.05
CA ALA A 42 -6.44 -3.44 -0.69
C ALA A 42 -7.57 -4.37 -0.24
N LEU A 43 -7.72 -5.55 -0.87
CA LEU A 43 -8.68 -6.56 -0.41
C LEU A 43 -8.35 -7.11 0.97
N LEU A 44 -7.07 -7.20 1.34
CA LEU A 44 -6.67 -7.56 2.71
C LEU A 44 -7.15 -6.49 3.71
N SER A 45 -6.89 -5.21 3.42
CA SER A 45 -7.40 -4.11 4.26
C SER A 45 -8.92 -4.13 4.40
N GLU A 46 -9.63 -4.36 3.29
CA GLU A 46 -11.10 -4.46 3.28
C GLU A 46 -11.62 -5.60 4.13
N SER A 47 -11.07 -6.82 3.90
CA SER A 47 -11.57 -8.05 4.54
C SER A 47 -11.22 -8.15 6.03
N THR A 48 -10.12 -7.53 6.46
CA THR A 48 -9.69 -7.53 7.86
C THR A 48 -10.27 -6.38 8.68
N GLY A 49 -10.96 -5.45 8.04
CA GLY A 49 -11.65 -4.36 8.73
C GLY A 49 -10.75 -3.22 9.19
N VAL A 50 -9.66 -2.95 8.49
CA VAL A 50 -8.77 -1.80 8.72
C VAL A 50 -9.57 -0.50 8.61
N ASP A 51 -9.27 0.50 9.47
CA ASP A 51 -10.00 1.77 9.48
C ASP A 51 -9.49 2.74 8.43
N ILE A 52 -8.17 2.81 8.25
CA ILE A 52 -7.51 3.67 7.24
C ILE A 52 -6.62 2.80 6.36
N THR A 53 -6.79 2.91 5.05
CA THR A 53 -5.85 2.33 4.06
C THR A 53 -5.00 3.45 3.49
N LEU A 54 -3.68 3.33 3.63
CA LEU A 54 -2.72 4.32 3.14
C LEU A 54 -2.03 3.82 1.86
N VAL A 55 -2.22 4.54 0.76
CA VAL A 55 -1.37 4.39 -0.43
C VAL A 55 -0.10 5.21 -0.17
N GLY A 56 0.85 4.58 0.50
CA GLY A 56 2.08 5.23 0.95
C GLY A 56 3.15 5.26 -0.13
N ASP A 57 3.92 6.34 -0.21
CA ASP A 57 5.08 6.46 -1.12
C ASP A 57 6.20 5.46 -0.80
N SER A 58 6.15 4.79 0.35
CA SER A 58 6.96 3.59 0.64
C SER A 58 6.84 2.50 -0.43
N LEU A 59 5.75 2.50 -1.24
CA LEU A 59 5.63 1.61 -2.40
C LEU A 59 6.77 1.79 -3.40
N SER A 60 7.39 2.97 -3.47
CA SER A 60 8.61 3.22 -4.25
C SER A 60 9.67 2.17 -3.95
N GLN A 61 9.89 1.87 -2.67
CA GLN A 61 10.89 0.88 -2.23
C GLN A 61 10.34 -0.56 -2.25
N VAL A 62 9.16 -0.78 -1.66
CA VAL A 62 8.67 -2.14 -1.39
C VAL A 62 7.82 -2.76 -2.51
N ALA A 63 7.41 -1.98 -3.50
CA ALA A 63 6.66 -2.48 -4.65
C ALA A 63 7.38 -2.23 -5.99
N LEU A 64 8.06 -1.09 -6.12
CA LEU A 64 8.77 -0.72 -7.36
C LEU A 64 10.27 -1.00 -7.31
N GLY A 65 10.85 -1.26 -6.12
CA GLY A 65 12.25 -1.62 -5.95
C GLY A 65 13.23 -0.44 -6.06
N HIS A 66 12.76 0.78 -5.92
CA HIS A 66 13.61 1.98 -5.87
C HIS A 66 14.38 2.07 -4.55
N GLU A 67 15.47 2.83 -4.53
CA GLU A 67 16.31 2.99 -3.34
C GLU A 67 15.65 3.84 -2.24
N ASN A 68 14.76 4.77 -2.63
CA ASN A 68 14.10 5.69 -1.71
C ASN A 68 12.71 6.12 -2.21
N THR A 69 12.00 6.89 -1.39
CA THR A 69 10.63 7.33 -1.68
C THR A 69 10.56 8.51 -2.65
N THR A 70 11.66 9.18 -2.96
CA THR A 70 11.67 10.38 -3.82
C THR A 70 11.60 10.09 -5.32
N GLN A 71 11.73 8.81 -5.72
CA GLN A 71 11.78 8.41 -7.12
C GLN A 71 10.39 8.19 -7.73
N ILE A 72 9.37 7.98 -6.89
CA ILE A 72 8.01 7.76 -7.38
C ILE A 72 7.37 9.04 -7.88
N THR A 73 6.70 8.96 -9.02
CA THR A 73 5.99 10.06 -9.65
C THR A 73 4.53 10.18 -9.17
N LEU A 74 3.92 11.34 -9.39
CA LEU A 74 2.48 11.54 -9.14
C LEU A 74 1.61 10.59 -9.98
N ASP A 75 1.99 10.31 -11.22
CA ASP A 75 1.24 9.42 -12.11
C ASP A 75 1.26 7.97 -11.61
N GLU A 76 2.39 7.49 -11.10
CA GLU A 76 2.48 6.18 -10.45
C GLU A 76 1.65 6.13 -9.17
N MET A 77 1.71 7.17 -8.33
CA MET A 77 0.85 7.26 -7.14
C MET A 77 -0.64 7.20 -7.50
N ILE A 78 -1.05 7.88 -8.57
CA ILE A 78 -2.42 7.82 -9.09
C ILE A 78 -2.75 6.42 -9.59
N HIS A 79 -1.82 5.76 -10.30
CA HIS A 79 -2.01 4.39 -10.78
C HIS A 79 -2.28 3.41 -9.63
N HIS A 80 -1.43 3.44 -8.60
CA HIS A 80 -1.57 2.61 -7.40
C HIS A 80 -2.84 2.94 -6.62
N SER A 81 -3.16 4.23 -6.46
CA SER A 81 -4.39 4.69 -5.82
C SER A 81 -5.65 4.14 -6.50
N LYS A 82 -5.70 4.16 -7.84
CA LYS A 82 -6.79 3.54 -8.61
C LYS A 82 -6.95 2.04 -8.34
N ALA A 83 -5.84 1.33 -8.18
CA ALA A 83 -5.88 -0.10 -7.85
C ALA A 83 -6.42 -0.33 -6.44
N VAL A 84 -5.92 0.43 -5.46
CA VAL A 84 -6.33 0.34 -4.06
C VAL A 84 -7.81 0.71 -3.87
N THR A 85 -8.28 1.80 -4.45
CA THR A 85 -9.68 2.26 -4.30
C THR A 85 -10.69 1.33 -4.95
N ARG A 86 -10.27 0.45 -5.86
CA ARG A 86 -11.12 -0.65 -6.36
C ARG A 86 -11.31 -1.76 -5.32
N GLY A 87 -10.31 -2.03 -4.48
CA GLY A 87 -10.34 -3.08 -3.45
C GLY A 87 -10.84 -2.61 -2.09
N ALA A 88 -10.34 -1.49 -1.59
CA ALA A 88 -10.72 -0.90 -0.30
C ALA A 88 -11.94 0.00 -0.45
N LYS A 89 -13.11 -0.48 -0.02
CA LYS A 89 -14.41 0.22 -0.12
C LYS A 89 -14.84 0.83 1.19
N THR A 90 -14.61 0.13 2.30
CA THR A 90 -15.01 0.56 3.65
C THR A 90 -13.93 1.36 4.38
N PRO A 91 -12.62 1.09 4.29
CA PRO A 91 -11.60 1.93 4.93
C PRO A 91 -11.60 3.37 4.39
N PHE A 92 -11.21 4.33 5.21
CA PHE A 92 -10.88 5.68 4.75
C PHE A 92 -9.55 5.61 3.99
N VAL A 93 -9.56 5.93 2.68
CA VAL A 93 -8.38 5.78 1.81
C VAL A 93 -7.61 7.10 1.72
N ILE A 94 -6.35 7.07 2.11
CA ILE A 94 -5.41 8.20 2.03
C ILE A 94 -4.31 7.85 1.04
N ALA A 95 -3.84 8.83 0.25
CA ALA A 95 -2.64 8.69 -0.57
C ALA A 95 -1.62 9.78 -0.26
N ASP A 96 -0.34 9.44 -0.42
CA ASP A 96 0.74 10.40 -0.26
C ASP A 96 0.84 11.32 -1.48
N LEU A 97 1.07 12.61 -1.23
CA LEU A 97 1.67 13.47 -2.25
C LEU A 97 3.16 13.10 -2.36
N PRO A 98 3.62 12.58 -3.51
CA PRO A 98 5.02 12.20 -3.67
C PRO A 98 5.93 13.42 -3.77
N PHE A 99 7.20 13.23 -3.43
CA PHE A 99 8.23 14.26 -3.56
C PHE A 99 8.25 14.85 -4.97
N GLY A 100 8.41 16.17 -5.08
CA GLY A 100 8.39 16.92 -6.34
C GLY A 100 6.99 17.30 -6.83
N SER A 101 5.93 16.86 -6.14
CA SER A 101 4.55 17.15 -6.56
C SER A 101 3.94 18.39 -5.88
N PHE A 102 4.55 18.91 -4.80
CA PHE A 102 3.97 20.01 -4.01
C PHE A 102 4.99 21.06 -3.53
N GLU A 103 6.29 20.82 -3.64
CA GLU A 103 7.32 21.68 -3.05
C GLU A 103 7.53 22.97 -3.84
N ALA A 104 7.19 22.97 -5.14
CA ALA A 104 7.45 24.12 -6.01
C ALA A 104 6.56 25.34 -5.70
N SER A 105 5.29 25.11 -5.35
CA SER A 105 4.34 26.15 -4.94
C SER A 105 3.06 25.55 -4.35
N VAL A 106 2.26 26.38 -3.66
CA VAL A 106 0.94 25.98 -3.14
C VAL A 106 0.01 25.56 -4.29
N GLU A 107 0.02 26.27 -5.40
CA GLU A 107 -0.80 25.99 -6.59
C GLU A 107 -0.46 24.61 -7.15
N LYS A 108 0.83 24.28 -7.26
CA LYS A 108 1.28 22.97 -7.71
C LYS A 108 0.82 21.86 -6.78
N GLY A 109 0.92 22.07 -5.48
CA GLY A 109 0.40 21.12 -4.48
C GLY A 109 -1.11 20.92 -4.60
N VAL A 110 -1.88 21.99 -4.82
CA VAL A 110 -3.34 21.91 -5.02
C VAL A 110 -3.69 21.14 -6.30
N GLU A 111 -3.00 21.42 -7.42
CA GLU A 111 -3.20 20.67 -8.68
C GLU A 111 -2.94 19.18 -8.49
N SER A 112 -1.84 18.82 -7.85
CA SER A 112 -1.48 17.43 -7.57
C SER A 112 -2.50 16.74 -6.65
N ALA A 113 -2.96 17.46 -5.63
CA ALA A 113 -4.00 17.01 -4.70
C ALA A 113 -5.32 16.71 -5.43
N ILE A 114 -5.76 17.63 -6.29
CA ILE A 114 -6.98 17.46 -7.10
C ILE A 114 -6.87 16.24 -8.01
N ARG A 115 -5.72 15.98 -8.61
CA ARG A 115 -5.49 14.81 -9.44
C ARG A 115 -5.61 13.53 -8.64
N LEU A 116 -4.99 13.43 -7.46
CA LEU A 116 -5.12 12.24 -6.60
C LEU A 116 -6.56 11.98 -6.15
N ILE A 117 -7.31 13.02 -5.76
CA ILE A 117 -8.72 12.90 -5.37
C ILE A 117 -9.59 12.47 -6.57
N LYS A 118 -9.45 13.14 -7.71
CA LYS A 118 -10.32 12.89 -8.87
C LYS A 118 -9.97 11.65 -9.65
N GLU A 119 -8.68 11.44 -9.91
CA GLU A 119 -8.19 10.32 -10.73
C GLU A 119 -7.91 9.09 -9.86
N GLY A 120 -7.29 9.27 -8.69
CA GLY A 120 -6.98 8.19 -7.76
C GLY A 120 -8.19 7.68 -6.98
N GLY A 121 -9.20 8.56 -6.75
CA GLY A 121 -10.43 8.22 -6.03
C GLY A 121 -10.25 8.10 -4.52
N VAL A 122 -9.19 8.69 -3.96
CA VAL A 122 -8.89 8.65 -2.52
C VAL A 122 -9.75 9.64 -1.72
N ASP A 123 -9.91 9.39 -0.42
CA ASP A 123 -10.73 10.22 0.48
C ASP A 123 -9.94 11.39 1.09
N GLY A 124 -8.61 11.28 1.14
CA GLY A 124 -7.72 12.30 1.71
C GLY A 124 -6.26 12.11 1.28
N LEU A 125 -5.42 13.02 1.74
CA LEU A 125 -4.01 13.07 1.35
C LEU A 125 -3.08 13.09 2.56
N LYS A 126 -1.91 12.43 2.47
CA LYS A 126 -0.79 12.61 3.41
C LYS A 126 0.26 13.51 2.75
N ILE A 127 0.83 14.41 3.54
CA ILE A 127 1.85 15.37 3.07
C ILE A 127 2.97 15.43 4.09
N GLU A 128 4.20 15.11 3.68
CA GLU A 128 5.38 15.25 4.52
C GLU A 128 5.82 16.71 4.61
N GLY A 129 6.00 17.20 5.82
CA GLY A 129 6.50 18.54 6.02
C GLY A 129 6.23 19.08 7.41
N GLY A 130 6.74 20.27 7.66
CA GLY A 130 6.57 21.06 8.88
C GLY A 130 5.83 22.37 8.60
N ARG A 131 6.41 23.47 9.12
CA ARG A 131 5.82 24.81 8.95
C ARG A 131 5.71 25.26 7.50
N GLU A 132 6.59 24.78 6.63
CA GLU A 132 6.63 25.13 5.21
C GLU A 132 5.42 24.63 4.44
N ILE A 133 4.73 23.59 4.89
CA ILE A 133 3.50 23.10 4.24
C ILE A 133 2.22 23.75 4.79
N ILE A 134 2.29 24.60 5.82
CA ILE A 134 1.11 25.24 6.41
C ILE A 134 0.25 25.98 5.37
N PRO A 135 0.80 26.76 4.43
CA PRO A 135 0.00 27.41 3.41
C PRO A 135 -0.74 26.43 2.50
N LEU A 136 -0.13 25.31 2.16
CA LEU A 136 -0.75 24.26 1.35
C LEU A 136 -1.86 23.54 2.14
N VAL A 137 -1.60 23.14 3.38
CA VAL A 137 -2.60 22.51 4.26
C VAL A 137 -3.83 23.40 4.40
N LYS A 138 -3.62 24.69 4.68
CA LYS A 138 -4.72 25.65 4.79
C LYS A 138 -5.53 25.73 3.49
N ARG A 139 -4.86 25.87 2.34
CA ARG A 139 -5.54 25.99 1.05
C ARG A 139 -6.33 24.73 0.70
N LEU A 140 -5.80 23.53 0.95
CA LEU A 140 -6.47 22.27 0.73
C LEU A 140 -7.68 22.10 1.64
N SER A 141 -7.55 22.44 2.93
CA SER A 141 -8.64 22.44 3.88
C SER A 141 -9.77 23.40 3.50
N ASP A 142 -9.43 24.63 3.07
CA ASP A 142 -10.40 25.65 2.64
C ASP A 142 -11.25 25.19 1.44
N VAL A 143 -10.73 24.30 0.60
CA VAL A 143 -11.47 23.73 -0.55
C VAL A 143 -12.07 22.34 -0.27
N GLY A 144 -12.02 21.89 0.99
CA GLY A 144 -12.69 20.65 1.43
C GLY A 144 -11.89 19.37 1.19
N ILE A 145 -10.57 19.45 0.95
CA ILE A 145 -9.70 18.28 0.84
C ILE A 145 -9.15 17.92 2.23
N VAL A 146 -9.35 16.67 2.64
CA VAL A 146 -8.83 16.14 3.91
C VAL A 146 -7.32 15.96 3.83
N VAL A 147 -6.60 16.54 4.80
CA VAL A 147 -5.13 16.47 4.85
C VAL A 147 -4.66 15.85 6.17
N MET A 148 -3.70 14.94 6.06
CA MET A 148 -2.94 14.34 7.14
C MET A 148 -1.46 14.76 7.01
N PRO A 149 -1.02 15.83 7.67
CA PRO A 149 0.41 16.17 7.71
C PRO A 149 1.20 15.04 8.36
N HIS A 150 2.39 14.76 7.79
CA HIS A 150 3.34 13.79 8.29
C HIS A 150 4.53 14.53 8.90
N VAL A 151 4.69 14.40 10.20
CA VAL A 151 5.70 15.10 10.99
C VAL A 151 6.58 14.11 11.78
N GLY A 152 7.71 14.58 12.24
CA GLY A 152 8.75 13.75 12.84
C GLY A 152 9.81 13.40 11.81
N LEU A 153 10.15 12.12 11.65
CA LEU A 153 10.95 11.67 10.54
C LEU A 153 10.14 11.82 9.24
N GLN A 154 10.81 12.31 8.20
CA GLN A 154 10.23 12.52 6.87
C GLN A 154 11.10 11.79 5.85
N PRO A 155 10.71 10.57 5.41
CA PRO A 155 11.48 9.79 4.45
C PRO A 155 11.82 10.51 3.15
N GLN A 156 10.93 11.35 2.62
CA GLN A 156 11.20 12.19 1.43
C GLN A 156 12.35 13.18 1.64
N ARG A 157 12.69 13.48 2.89
CA ARG A 157 13.76 14.42 3.30
C ARG A 157 14.93 13.74 3.98
N ALA A 158 15.05 12.42 3.87
CA ALA A 158 16.10 11.64 4.54
C ALA A 158 17.50 12.18 4.26
N THR A 159 17.79 12.62 3.04
CA THR A 159 19.08 13.21 2.67
C THR A 159 19.40 14.47 3.48
N SER A 160 18.47 15.41 3.59
CA SER A 160 18.66 16.65 4.36
C SER A 160 18.65 16.43 5.86
N MET A 161 18.00 15.36 6.34
CA MET A 161 17.96 14.96 7.74
C MET A 161 19.14 14.07 8.17
N SER A 162 20.11 13.82 7.27
CA SER A 162 21.27 12.93 7.50
C SER A 162 20.87 11.48 7.80
N GLY A 163 19.81 10.99 7.15
CA GLY A 163 19.29 9.63 7.26
C GLY A 163 18.01 9.52 8.09
N TYR A 164 17.63 8.29 8.38
CA TYR A 164 16.41 7.96 9.12
C TYR A 164 16.61 8.09 10.64
N LEU A 165 16.65 9.33 11.14
CA LEU A 165 16.92 9.65 12.54
C LEU A 165 15.66 10.00 13.32
N VAL A 166 15.58 9.52 14.57
CA VAL A 166 14.49 9.86 15.50
C VAL A 166 14.50 11.37 15.77
N GLN A 167 13.37 12.02 15.55
CA GLN A 167 13.17 13.45 15.71
C GLN A 167 12.62 13.81 17.10
N GLY A 168 12.76 15.07 17.53
CA GLY A 168 12.18 15.52 18.80
C GLY A 168 12.89 15.00 20.06
N ARG A 169 14.20 14.63 20.01
CA ARG A 169 14.94 14.06 21.13
C ARG A 169 15.50 15.09 22.13
N SER A 170 15.55 16.35 21.75
CA SER A 170 15.93 17.44 22.68
C SER A 170 14.69 18.26 23.06
N ALA A 171 14.76 18.97 24.19
CA ALA A 171 13.66 19.83 24.64
C ALA A 171 13.31 20.91 23.60
N SER A 172 14.30 21.45 22.88
CA SER A 172 14.08 22.45 21.84
C SER A 172 13.42 21.85 20.61
N SER A 173 13.89 20.70 20.09
CA SER A 173 13.32 20.04 18.95
C SER A 173 11.93 19.47 19.24
N ALA A 174 11.67 18.98 20.45
CA ALA A 174 10.35 18.53 20.88
C ALA A 174 9.35 19.70 20.92
N ARG A 175 9.77 20.86 21.44
CA ARG A 175 8.93 22.08 21.46
C ARG A 175 8.63 22.55 20.04
N TYR A 176 9.65 22.64 19.18
CA TYR A 176 9.47 23.00 17.78
C TYR A 176 8.45 22.10 17.08
N LEU A 177 8.56 20.77 17.28
CA LEU A 177 7.62 19.81 16.70
C LEU A 177 6.19 20.01 17.25
N MET A 178 6.04 20.21 18.55
CA MET A 178 4.74 20.47 19.18
C MET A 178 4.09 21.73 18.62
N ASP A 179 4.84 22.84 18.55
CA ASP A 179 4.34 24.11 18.01
C ASP A 179 3.93 23.95 16.53
N THR A 180 4.75 23.25 15.74
CA THR A 180 4.46 22.95 14.33
C THR A 180 3.15 22.18 14.17
N VAL A 181 2.92 21.15 14.98
CA VAL A 181 1.69 20.36 14.96
C VAL A 181 0.47 21.22 15.31
N LEU A 182 0.56 22.10 16.29
CA LEU A 182 -0.53 23.01 16.64
C LEU A 182 -0.82 24.00 15.50
N GLU A 183 0.21 24.58 14.89
CA GLU A 183 0.05 25.49 13.75
C GLU A 183 -0.60 24.79 12.54
N LEU A 184 -0.20 23.55 12.25
CA LEU A 184 -0.81 22.73 11.19
C LEU A 184 -2.26 22.37 11.51
N GLN A 185 -2.60 22.10 12.77
CA GLN A 185 -3.99 21.88 13.18
C GLN A 185 -4.86 23.12 12.95
N GLU A 186 -4.36 24.31 13.32
CA GLU A 186 -5.08 25.58 13.07
C GLU A 186 -5.19 25.88 11.56
N ALA A 187 -4.29 25.37 10.75
CA ALA A 187 -4.38 25.44 9.28
C ALA A 187 -5.41 24.47 8.70
N GLY A 188 -5.99 23.59 9.51
CA GLY A 188 -7.07 22.68 9.09
C GLY A 188 -6.66 21.24 8.85
N ALA A 189 -5.50 20.80 9.39
CA ALA A 189 -5.15 19.37 9.41
C ALA A 189 -6.26 18.54 10.07
N ALA A 190 -6.70 17.48 9.39
CA ALA A 190 -7.79 16.62 9.85
C ALA A 190 -7.32 15.46 10.73
N MET A 191 -6.05 15.10 10.65
CA MET A 191 -5.34 14.11 11.45
C MET A 191 -3.84 14.32 11.27
N PHE A 192 -2.99 13.60 12.04
CA PHE A 192 -1.53 13.64 11.89
C PHE A 192 -0.95 12.23 11.77
N LEU A 193 0.10 12.08 10.97
CA LEU A 193 1.02 10.98 11.07
C LEU A 193 2.26 11.43 11.85
N LEU A 194 2.63 10.67 12.89
CA LEU A 194 3.77 10.93 13.76
C LEU A 194 4.80 9.81 13.57
N GLU A 195 5.93 10.09 12.94
CA GLU A 195 6.94 9.07 12.66
C GLU A 195 8.22 9.26 13.46
N ALA A 196 8.70 8.16 14.06
CA ALA A 196 9.99 8.04 14.72
C ALA A 196 10.30 9.22 15.67
N ILE A 197 9.41 9.44 16.62
CA ILE A 197 9.56 10.42 17.71
C ILE A 197 9.54 9.69 19.07
N PRO A 198 10.09 10.29 20.14
CA PRO A 198 10.00 9.71 21.49
C PRO A 198 8.54 9.46 21.89
N GLN A 199 8.26 8.29 22.47
CA GLN A 199 6.89 7.89 22.85
C GLN A 199 6.20 8.90 23.77
N MET A 200 6.94 9.53 24.71
CA MET A 200 6.37 10.55 25.59
C MET A 200 5.92 11.79 24.81
N LEU A 201 6.66 12.16 23.76
CA LEU A 201 6.29 13.28 22.88
C LEU A 201 5.07 12.91 22.04
N GLY A 202 5.01 11.69 21.50
CA GLY A 202 3.85 11.20 20.75
C GLY A 202 2.56 11.21 21.58
N THR A 203 2.64 10.73 22.84
CA THR A 203 1.53 10.80 23.81
C THR A 203 1.12 12.25 24.07
N HIS A 204 2.10 13.11 24.40
CA HIS A 204 1.82 14.51 24.71
C HIS A 204 1.19 15.27 23.54
N ILE A 205 1.68 15.09 22.32
CA ILE A 205 1.06 15.66 21.11
C ILE A 205 -0.39 15.20 21.00
N THR A 206 -0.64 13.88 21.14
CA THR A 206 -1.99 13.29 21.02
C THR A 206 -2.98 13.87 22.02
N GLU A 207 -2.55 14.14 23.24
CA GLU A 207 -3.38 14.77 24.28
C GLU A 207 -3.69 16.25 23.98
N LYS A 208 -2.81 16.95 23.28
CA LYS A 208 -2.94 18.39 23.02
C LYS A 208 -3.69 18.73 21.74
N VAL A 209 -3.70 17.81 20.75
CA VAL A 209 -4.42 18.05 19.50
C VAL A 209 -5.85 17.54 19.56
N ARG A 210 -6.74 18.22 18.83
CA ARG A 210 -8.16 17.86 18.73
C ARG A 210 -8.42 16.71 17.76
N VAL A 211 -7.53 16.54 16.78
CA VAL A 211 -7.68 15.57 15.68
C VAL A 211 -6.93 14.26 15.95
N PRO A 212 -7.27 13.14 15.29
CA PRO A 212 -6.56 11.88 15.45
C PRO A 212 -5.07 11.97 15.13
N THR A 213 -4.25 11.17 15.82
CA THR A 213 -2.84 10.96 15.55
C THR A 213 -2.59 9.50 15.23
N ILE A 214 -1.88 9.22 14.15
CA ILE A 214 -1.48 7.87 13.73
C ILE A 214 0.02 7.76 13.90
N GLY A 215 0.47 6.81 14.72
CA GLY A 215 1.89 6.64 15.05
C GLY A 215 2.55 5.54 14.22
N ILE A 216 3.81 5.77 13.87
CA ILE A 216 4.77 4.75 13.43
C ILE A 216 6.10 5.04 14.10
N GLY A 217 6.51 4.20 15.06
CA GLY A 217 7.66 4.48 15.89
C GLY A 217 7.50 5.69 16.83
N ALA A 218 6.26 6.07 17.16
CA ALA A 218 5.91 7.17 18.06
C ALA A 218 5.34 6.69 19.41
N GLY A 219 5.39 5.40 19.69
CA GLY A 219 4.88 4.78 20.91
C GLY A 219 3.38 4.51 20.89
N PRO A 220 2.85 3.85 21.96
CA PRO A 220 1.46 3.40 22.02
C PRO A 220 0.45 4.49 22.37
N GLY A 221 0.89 5.70 22.74
CA GLY A 221 0.02 6.78 23.22
C GLY A 221 -0.60 7.63 22.12
N THR A 222 -0.47 7.25 20.85
CA THR A 222 -1.18 7.88 19.71
C THR A 222 -2.58 7.32 19.56
N SER A 223 -3.46 8.00 18.81
CA SER A 223 -4.84 7.56 18.60
C SER A 223 -4.94 6.29 17.78
N GLY A 224 -3.93 5.95 16.99
CA GLY A 224 -3.83 4.75 16.17
C GLY A 224 -2.41 4.47 15.74
N GLN A 225 -2.22 3.37 14.99
CA GLN A 225 -0.92 2.92 14.53
C GLN A 225 -0.97 2.57 13.03
N VAL A 226 0.15 2.79 12.34
CA VAL A 226 0.35 2.34 10.95
C VAL A 226 1.62 1.50 10.85
N LEU A 227 1.57 0.49 9.98
CA LEU A 227 2.75 -0.21 9.47
C LEU A 227 2.64 -0.44 7.97
N VAL A 228 3.79 -0.63 7.35
CA VAL A 228 3.92 -1.05 5.95
C VAL A 228 3.44 -2.49 5.82
N ILE A 229 2.53 -2.78 4.87
CA ILE A 229 1.91 -4.11 4.75
C ILE A 229 2.93 -5.23 4.51
N THR A 230 3.97 -4.97 3.73
CA THR A 230 5.03 -5.95 3.47
C THR A 230 5.84 -6.29 4.72
N ASP A 231 5.98 -5.33 5.65
CA ASP A 231 6.59 -5.56 6.95
C ASP A 231 5.67 -6.39 7.86
N VAL A 232 4.39 -6.06 7.91
CA VAL A 232 3.38 -6.80 8.70
C VAL A 232 3.32 -8.26 8.26
N MET A 233 3.30 -8.50 6.95
CA MET A 233 3.22 -9.84 6.37
C MET A 233 4.56 -10.61 6.38
N GLY A 234 5.68 -9.93 6.56
CA GLY A 234 7.01 -10.55 6.43
C GLY A 234 7.33 -10.97 4.99
N THR A 235 6.92 -10.16 4.00
CA THR A 235 7.13 -10.48 2.58
C THR A 235 8.61 -10.58 2.23
N TYR A 236 9.45 -9.74 2.83
CA TYR A 236 10.90 -9.68 2.62
C TYR A 236 11.70 -10.23 3.81
N ALA A 237 11.06 -11.00 4.69
CA ALA A 237 11.75 -11.61 5.82
C ALA A 237 12.82 -12.60 5.35
N PRO A 238 13.98 -12.64 6.03
CA PRO A 238 14.99 -13.66 5.78
C PRO A 238 14.44 -15.07 6.04
N GLU A 239 15.05 -16.08 5.41
CA GLU A 239 14.81 -17.47 5.79
C GLU A 239 15.31 -17.71 7.21
N PRO A 240 14.58 -18.49 8.04
CA PRO A 240 15.09 -18.96 9.31
C PRO A 240 16.28 -19.90 9.08
N PRO A 241 17.21 -20.01 10.04
CA PRO A 241 18.23 -21.07 10.03
C PRO A 241 17.60 -22.45 9.87
N GLU A 242 18.33 -23.41 9.28
CA GLU A 242 17.83 -24.77 9.00
C GLU A 242 17.38 -25.53 10.27
N ASP A 243 17.99 -25.22 11.41
CA ASP A 243 17.69 -25.80 12.73
C ASP A 243 16.64 -25.02 13.54
N ALA A 244 16.16 -23.89 13.02
CA ALA A 244 15.13 -23.09 13.68
C ALA A 244 13.73 -23.67 13.46
N ASP A 245 12.82 -23.31 14.38
CA ASP A 245 11.39 -23.55 14.18
C ASP A 245 10.96 -23.01 12.80
N PRO A 246 10.38 -23.87 11.96
CA PRO A 246 9.88 -23.44 10.66
C PRO A 246 8.94 -22.22 10.70
N ASP A 247 8.22 -22.01 11.79
CA ASP A 247 7.32 -20.89 11.98
C ASP A 247 7.98 -19.69 12.68
N ALA A 248 9.28 -19.79 12.97
CA ALA A 248 10.02 -18.70 13.59
C ALA A 248 9.98 -17.43 12.72
N ILE A 249 9.61 -16.32 13.35
CA ILE A 249 9.69 -15.00 12.74
C ILE A 249 11.12 -14.49 12.86
N VAL A 250 11.82 -14.45 11.74
CA VAL A 250 13.18 -13.93 11.66
C VAL A 250 13.14 -12.46 11.28
N ARG A 251 13.55 -11.60 12.22
CA ARG A 251 13.62 -10.16 11.97
C ARG A 251 14.73 -9.86 10.96
N ASN A 252 14.41 -9.05 9.95
CA ASN A 252 15.42 -8.48 9.06
C ASN A 252 16.25 -7.45 9.86
N PRO A 253 17.60 -7.59 9.95
CA PRO A 253 18.45 -6.67 10.69
C PRO A 253 18.40 -5.21 10.21
N SER A 254 18.06 -4.99 8.93
CA SER A 254 17.94 -3.65 8.34
C SER A 254 16.60 -2.96 8.64
N GLN A 255 15.62 -3.68 9.20
CA GLN A 255 14.32 -3.08 9.53
C GLN A 255 14.42 -2.10 10.72
N PRO A 256 13.71 -0.96 10.67
CA PRO A 256 13.59 -0.04 11.80
C PRO A 256 13.11 -0.75 13.07
N ARG A 257 13.56 -0.25 14.23
CA ARG A 257 13.24 -0.87 15.53
C ARG A 257 11.73 -0.99 15.80
N PHE A 258 10.93 -0.09 15.27
CA PHE A 258 9.48 -0.06 15.48
C PHE A 258 8.71 -1.07 14.62
N VAL A 259 9.35 -1.66 13.63
CA VAL A 259 8.71 -2.68 12.77
C VAL A 259 8.55 -3.97 13.56
N ARG A 260 7.33 -4.48 13.60
CA ARG A 260 6.99 -5.81 14.08
C ARG A 260 6.36 -6.60 12.95
N GLN A 261 6.92 -7.75 12.67
CA GLN A 261 6.39 -8.74 11.74
C GLN A 261 5.32 -9.58 12.44
N PHE A 262 4.19 -9.84 11.76
CA PHE A 262 3.07 -10.61 12.28
C PHE A 262 2.80 -11.90 11.49
N GLY A 263 3.45 -12.09 10.35
CA GLY A 263 3.32 -13.24 9.48
C GLY A 263 4.62 -13.55 8.73
N ASN A 264 4.61 -14.60 7.89
CA ASN A 264 5.77 -15.02 7.09
C ASN A 264 5.36 -15.32 5.63
N ALA A 265 4.64 -14.37 5.01
CA ALA A 265 4.10 -14.53 3.66
C ALA A 265 5.19 -14.77 2.60
N GLY A 266 6.37 -14.16 2.77
CA GLY A 266 7.50 -14.35 1.86
C GLY A 266 7.96 -15.82 1.80
N ARG A 267 8.05 -16.48 2.94
CA ARG A 267 8.40 -17.90 3.01
C ARG A 267 7.36 -18.78 2.34
N GLU A 268 6.08 -18.58 2.67
CA GLU A 268 4.99 -19.36 2.06
C GLU A 268 4.93 -19.16 0.54
N SER A 269 5.16 -17.95 0.09
CA SER A 269 5.23 -17.66 -1.35
C SER A 269 6.39 -18.39 -2.03
N ARG A 270 7.59 -18.36 -1.41
CA ARG A 270 8.75 -19.09 -1.94
C ARG A 270 8.51 -20.60 -1.94
N ARG A 271 7.94 -21.16 -0.86
CA ARG A 271 7.59 -22.59 -0.77
C ARG A 271 6.64 -22.99 -1.89
N ALA A 272 5.57 -22.23 -2.10
CA ALA A 272 4.57 -22.51 -3.14
C ALA A 272 5.18 -22.47 -4.56
N VAL A 273 6.01 -21.45 -4.85
CA VAL A 273 6.69 -21.35 -6.15
C VAL A 273 7.68 -22.49 -6.35
N THR A 274 8.45 -22.87 -5.32
CA THR A 274 9.40 -23.99 -5.40
C THR A 274 8.68 -25.29 -5.68
N GLU A 275 7.55 -25.54 -5.01
CA GLU A 275 6.74 -26.74 -5.23
C GLU A 275 6.15 -26.79 -6.64
N TYR A 276 5.66 -25.65 -7.16
CA TYR A 276 5.21 -25.54 -8.56
C TYR A 276 6.33 -25.91 -9.54
N LEU A 277 7.52 -25.29 -9.35
CA LEU A 277 8.68 -25.57 -10.22
C LEU A 277 9.07 -27.07 -10.21
N ARG A 278 9.06 -27.68 -9.01
CA ARG A 278 9.34 -29.11 -8.85
C ARG A 278 8.30 -29.93 -9.60
N SER A 279 7.03 -29.71 -9.36
CA SER A 279 5.92 -30.45 -9.97
C SER A 279 5.94 -30.40 -11.49
N VAL A 280 6.29 -29.24 -12.09
CA VAL A 280 6.46 -29.11 -13.54
C VAL A 280 7.63 -29.94 -14.04
N ARG A 281 8.80 -29.90 -13.34
CA ARG A 281 10.00 -30.64 -13.73
C ARG A 281 9.84 -32.17 -13.60
N ASP A 282 9.13 -32.60 -12.57
CA ASP A 282 8.86 -34.01 -12.29
C ASP A 282 7.67 -34.57 -13.10
N GLY A 283 6.98 -33.72 -13.92
CA GLY A 283 5.84 -34.10 -14.73
C GLY A 283 4.57 -34.45 -13.91
N THR A 284 4.51 -34.03 -12.64
CA THR A 284 3.35 -34.25 -11.78
C THR A 284 2.32 -33.13 -11.89
N PHE A 285 2.65 -32.04 -12.57
CA PHE A 285 1.75 -30.96 -12.95
C PHE A 285 1.95 -30.60 -14.44
N PRO A 286 0.88 -30.45 -15.24
CA PRO A 286 -0.53 -30.71 -14.92
C PRO A 286 -0.84 -32.22 -14.86
N GLN A 287 -1.71 -32.61 -13.93
CA GLN A 287 -2.14 -34.00 -13.79
C GLN A 287 -3.34 -34.27 -14.71
N ILE A 288 -3.25 -35.33 -15.53
CA ILE A 288 -4.34 -35.74 -16.43
C ILE A 288 -5.63 -35.97 -15.63
N GLY A 289 -6.71 -35.37 -16.11
CA GLY A 289 -8.04 -35.45 -15.50
C GLY A 289 -8.29 -34.52 -14.32
N LYS A 290 -7.26 -33.75 -13.87
CA LYS A 290 -7.42 -32.68 -12.88
C LYS A 290 -7.23 -31.30 -13.49
N GLU A 291 -6.04 -31.00 -14.00
CA GLU A 291 -5.71 -29.70 -14.58
C GLU A 291 -5.64 -29.73 -16.12
N THR A 292 -6.20 -30.79 -16.75
CA THR A 292 -6.22 -30.94 -18.22
C THR A 292 -7.63 -30.97 -18.77
N TYR A 293 -7.76 -30.54 -20.01
CA TYR A 293 -9.01 -30.63 -20.76
C TYR A 293 -8.98 -31.84 -21.70
N GLY A 294 -10.08 -32.59 -21.71
CA GLY A 294 -10.26 -33.69 -22.66
C GLY A 294 -10.90 -33.23 -23.97
N MET A 295 -10.70 -34.01 -25.00
CA MET A 295 -11.46 -33.96 -26.25
C MET A 295 -12.27 -35.25 -26.40
N LYS A 296 -13.45 -35.18 -27.00
CA LYS A 296 -14.21 -36.42 -27.34
C LYS A 296 -13.41 -37.27 -28.29
N LYS A 297 -13.54 -38.59 -28.13
CA LYS A 297 -12.73 -39.55 -28.88
C LYS A 297 -12.97 -39.44 -30.38
N ASP A 298 -14.22 -39.30 -30.78
CA ASP A 298 -14.64 -39.13 -32.18
C ASP A 298 -14.06 -37.86 -32.82
N GLU A 299 -14.04 -36.77 -32.07
CA GLU A 299 -13.42 -35.50 -32.52
C GLU A 299 -11.90 -35.61 -32.67
N TRP A 300 -11.25 -36.33 -31.74
CA TRP A 300 -9.83 -36.59 -31.85
C TRP A 300 -9.47 -37.46 -33.04
N GLU A 301 -10.21 -38.57 -33.23
CA GLU A 301 -10.04 -39.49 -34.37
C GLU A 301 -10.29 -38.77 -35.71
N GLY A 302 -11.31 -37.90 -35.78
CA GLY A 302 -11.56 -37.06 -36.94
C GLY A 302 -10.41 -36.08 -37.24
N PHE A 303 -9.83 -35.49 -36.21
CA PHE A 303 -8.69 -34.57 -36.32
C PHE A 303 -7.43 -35.27 -36.88
N ILE A 304 -7.08 -36.44 -36.35
CA ILE A 304 -5.90 -37.18 -36.83
C ILE A 304 -6.16 -37.83 -38.20
N GLY A 305 -7.37 -38.28 -38.50
CA GLY A 305 -7.76 -38.81 -39.81
C GLY A 305 -7.64 -37.75 -40.92
N ALA A 306 -8.09 -36.53 -40.67
CA ALA A 306 -7.97 -35.42 -41.62
C ALA A 306 -6.51 -35.04 -41.94
N LYS A 307 -5.57 -35.19 -40.98
CA LYS A 307 -4.13 -34.97 -41.24
C LYS A 307 -3.52 -36.06 -42.17
N ALA A 308 -3.93 -37.30 -41.99
CA ALA A 308 -3.44 -38.40 -42.85
C ALA A 308 -3.86 -38.21 -44.31
N ASP A 309 -5.07 -37.69 -44.56
CA ASP A 309 -5.53 -37.39 -45.90
C ASP A 309 -4.80 -36.24 -46.59
N VAL A 310 -4.38 -35.23 -45.81
CA VAL A 310 -3.59 -34.09 -46.33
C VAL A 310 -2.17 -34.51 -46.68
N GLU A 311 -1.52 -35.32 -45.85
CA GLU A 311 -0.19 -35.86 -46.14
C GLU A 311 -0.22 -36.88 -47.30
N GLY A 312 -1.25 -37.70 -47.40
CA GLY A 312 -1.46 -38.64 -48.51
C GLY A 312 -1.74 -37.96 -49.85
N SER A 313 -2.39 -36.78 -49.84
CA SER A 313 -2.65 -36.01 -51.04
C SER A 313 -1.42 -35.20 -51.50
N ALA A 314 -0.56 -34.79 -50.61
CA ALA A 314 0.69 -34.10 -50.95
C ALA A 314 1.70 -35.05 -51.66
N VAL A 315 1.78 -36.28 -51.21
CA VAL A 315 2.67 -37.31 -51.83
C VAL A 315 2.19 -37.74 -53.20
N LYS A 316 0.87 -37.70 -53.49
CA LYS A 316 0.33 -38.01 -54.81
C LYS A 316 0.45 -36.88 -55.85
N GLY A 317 0.72 -35.63 -55.37
CA GLY A 317 0.93 -34.46 -56.23
C GLY A 317 2.33 -34.35 -56.81
N GLU A 318 3.33 -35.04 -56.25
CA GLU A 318 4.73 -34.99 -56.74
C GLU A 318 5.09 -36.07 -57.79
N GLU A 319 4.23 -37.10 -58.01
CA GLU A 319 4.52 -38.15 -59.00
C GLU A 319 4.04 -37.84 -60.41
N THR A 320 3.45 -36.67 -60.70
CA THR A 320 2.86 -36.35 -62.02
C THR A 320 3.61 -35.26 -62.79
N VAL A 321 4.80 -34.87 -62.44
CA VAL A 321 5.62 -33.92 -63.24
C VAL A 321 7.05 -34.44 -63.47
N ALA A 322 7.17 -35.67 -64.02
CA ALA A 322 8.40 -36.15 -64.63
C ALA A 322 8.02 -37.03 -65.85
N GLY A 323 7.79 -36.35 -66.96
CA GLY A 323 7.54 -37.10 -68.23
C GLY A 323 6.82 -36.27 -69.26
N ALA A 324 7.52 -35.24 -69.86
CA ALA A 324 7.39 -34.83 -71.27
C ALA A 324 8.43 -33.76 -71.59
#